data_e217f9729790a5a74b09f4963fe874a2
#
_entry.id   e217f9729790a5a74b09f4963fe874a2
#
_cell.length_a   1.000
_cell.length_b   1.000
_cell.length_c   1.000
_cell.angle_alpha   90.00
_cell.angle_beta   90.00
_cell.angle_gamma   90.00
#
_symmetry.space_group_name_H-M   'P 1'
#
loop_
_entity.id
_entity.type
_entity.pdbx_description
1 polymer ?
#
loop_
_entity_poly.entity_id
_entity_poly.type
_entity_poly.pdbx_seq_one_letter_code
_entity_poly.pdbx_strand_id
1 'polypeptide(L)'
;MTPILHLSISDQITGWYDQTGPILFYIVVWGLVFAGTGLFVGAFVPFITGDSLVFAAGLVAAGAQGTHVVAGQVNIWVMAIGVGVFAWLGDQVGYTLGRHFGRPYLEKRKGAWLHSAIAKSEKFYTSWGWWAVVISRFMPWARVFVPAIAGISKMNYYKFFSANAVGALAWGTGLTLAGYFAATIPAVKSASYGIAAFFILASIIAGLRSW
;
A
#
# COMPACT_ATOMS: atom_id res chain seq x y z
N MET A 1 15.00 7.17 -52.38
CA MET A 1 15.98 6.65 -51.43
C MET A 1 15.69 7.32 -50.09
N THR A 2 14.96 6.65 -49.20
CA THR A 2 14.72 7.11 -47.82
C THR A 2 15.97 6.85 -46.99
N PRO A 3 16.54 7.84 -46.32
CA PRO A 3 17.68 7.61 -45.45
C PRO A 3 17.24 6.69 -44.29
N ILE A 4 17.89 5.55 -44.22
CA ILE A 4 17.80 4.67 -43.02
C ILE A 4 18.48 5.46 -41.92
N LEU A 5 17.68 6.11 -41.07
CA LEU A 5 18.16 6.74 -39.86
C LEU A 5 18.76 5.62 -38.98
N HIS A 6 20.08 5.53 -38.94
CA HIS A 6 20.79 4.75 -37.91
C HIS A 6 20.55 5.46 -36.58
N LEU A 7 19.48 5.09 -35.91
CA LEU A 7 19.27 5.49 -34.51
C LEU A 7 20.49 5.03 -33.73
N SER A 8 21.15 5.97 -33.08
CA SER A 8 22.28 5.70 -32.20
C SER A 8 21.83 4.69 -31.14
N ILE A 9 22.73 3.85 -30.65
CA ILE A 9 22.46 2.93 -29.54
C ILE A 9 21.90 3.68 -28.35
N SER A 10 22.37 4.92 -28.11
CA SER A 10 21.82 5.80 -27.09
C SER A 10 20.35 6.16 -27.32
N ASP A 11 19.95 6.41 -28.57
CA ASP A 11 18.57 6.77 -28.92
C ASP A 11 17.64 5.56 -28.79
N GLN A 12 18.13 4.37 -29.04
CA GLN A 12 17.39 3.13 -28.83
C GLN A 12 17.22 2.85 -27.33
N ILE A 13 18.28 3.04 -26.53
CA ILE A 13 18.23 2.84 -25.07
C ILE A 13 17.29 3.87 -24.43
N THR A 14 17.37 5.15 -24.81
CA THR A 14 16.45 6.17 -24.29
C THR A 14 15.02 5.91 -24.72
N GLY A 15 14.78 5.49 -25.96
CA GLY A 15 13.45 5.12 -26.43
C GLY A 15 12.85 3.91 -25.68
N TRP A 16 13.66 2.93 -25.34
CA TRP A 16 13.26 1.81 -24.47
C TRP A 16 12.95 2.28 -23.04
N TYR A 17 13.77 3.15 -22.51
CA TYR A 17 13.59 3.70 -21.17
C TYR A 17 12.32 4.55 -21.06
N ASP A 18 12.03 5.34 -22.10
CA ASP A 18 10.84 6.19 -22.16
C ASP A 18 9.54 5.38 -22.27
N GLN A 19 9.58 4.22 -22.92
CA GLN A 19 8.40 3.37 -23.06
C GLN A 19 8.21 2.39 -21.91
N THR A 20 9.28 1.81 -21.38
CA THR A 20 9.21 0.76 -20.35
C THR A 20 9.30 1.30 -18.92
N GLY A 21 9.95 2.44 -18.73
CA GLY A 21 10.15 3.05 -17.42
C GLY A 21 8.86 3.28 -16.63
N PRO A 22 7.81 3.90 -17.21
CA PRO A 22 6.52 4.10 -16.55
C PRO A 22 5.83 2.80 -16.21
N ILE A 23 5.86 1.81 -17.09
CA ILE A 23 5.23 0.50 -16.89
C ILE A 23 5.91 -0.23 -15.74
N LEU A 24 7.25 -0.25 -15.74
CA LEU A 24 8.03 -0.87 -14.68
C LEU A 24 7.75 -0.19 -13.33
N PHE A 25 7.63 1.14 -13.31
CA PHE A 25 7.31 1.89 -12.11
C PHE A 25 5.92 1.51 -11.55
N TYR A 26 4.89 1.40 -12.40
CA TYR A 26 3.59 0.90 -11.97
C TYR A 26 3.69 -0.49 -11.35
N ILE A 27 4.34 -1.43 -12.05
CA ILE A 27 4.46 -2.82 -11.59
C ILE A 27 5.18 -2.91 -10.24
N VAL A 28 6.28 -2.16 -10.08
CA VAL A 28 7.06 -2.15 -8.83
C VAL A 28 6.23 -1.57 -7.68
N VAL A 29 5.61 -0.41 -7.86
CA VAL A 29 4.80 0.22 -6.81
C VAL A 29 3.62 -0.67 -6.43
N TRP A 30 2.85 -1.16 -7.41
CA TRP A 30 1.70 -2.02 -7.16
C TRP A 30 2.09 -3.35 -6.54
N GLY A 31 3.20 -3.95 -7.00
CA GLY A 31 3.73 -5.19 -6.45
C GLY A 31 4.18 -5.04 -4.99
N LEU A 32 4.86 -3.94 -4.65
CA LEU A 32 5.26 -3.64 -3.28
C LEU A 32 4.05 -3.37 -2.37
N VAL A 33 3.04 -2.67 -2.86
CA VAL A 33 1.78 -2.44 -2.14
C VAL A 33 1.06 -3.77 -1.89
N PHE A 34 0.92 -4.61 -2.92
CA PHE A 34 0.33 -5.94 -2.80
C PHE A 34 1.07 -6.81 -1.79
N ALA A 35 2.41 -6.90 -1.89
CA ALA A 35 3.22 -7.68 -0.97
C ALA A 35 3.16 -7.12 0.47
N GLY A 36 3.17 -5.80 0.60
CA GLY A 36 3.07 -5.12 1.90
C GLY A 36 1.79 -5.42 2.65
N THR A 37 0.67 -5.52 1.92
CA THR A 37 -0.66 -5.78 2.52
C THR A 37 -0.97 -7.28 2.60
N GLY A 38 -0.66 -8.06 1.57
CA GLY A 38 -1.06 -9.46 1.44
C GLY A 38 -0.12 -10.46 2.13
N LEU A 39 1.19 -10.21 2.07
CA LEU A 39 2.20 -11.13 2.57
C LEU A 39 2.80 -10.71 3.92
N PHE A 40 2.14 -9.81 4.63
CA PHE A 40 2.59 -9.27 5.92
C PHE A 40 3.97 -8.60 5.90
N VAL A 41 4.54 -8.33 4.73
CA VAL A 41 5.82 -7.62 4.61
C VAL A 41 5.74 -6.24 5.26
N GLY A 42 4.59 -5.59 5.17
CA GLY A 42 4.32 -4.32 5.83
C GLY A 42 4.34 -4.37 7.36
N ALA A 43 4.27 -5.55 7.99
CA ALA A 43 4.43 -5.70 9.44
C ALA A 43 5.89 -5.55 9.87
N PHE A 44 6.83 -5.95 9.02
CA PHE A 44 8.27 -5.86 9.29
C PHE A 44 8.84 -4.50 8.89
N VAL A 45 8.25 -3.86 7.87
CA VAL A 45 8.71 -2.56 7.33
C VAL A 45 7.50 -1.64 7.10
N PRO A 46 6.81 -1.23 8.17
CA PRO A 46 5.47 -0.64 8.06
C PRO A 46 5.43 0.70 7.32
N PHE A 47 6.47 1.51 7.42
CA PHE A 47 6.49 2.85 6.82
C PHE A 47 7.01 2.87 5.38
N ILE A 48 7.95 2.00 5.03
CA ILE A 48 8.59 2.02 3.70
C ILE A 48 7.69 1.41 2.63
N THR A 49 6.94 0.34 2.95
CA THR A 49 6.08 -0.37 1.98
C THR A 49 4.63 0.14 1.96
N GLY A 50 4.32 1.12 2.77
CA GLY A 50 2.94 1.63 2.94
C GLY A 50 2.77 3.08 2.51
N ASP A 51 2.50 3.94 3.49
CA ASP A 51 2.08 5.32 3.27
C ASP A 51 3.14 6.15 2.53
N SER A 52 4.43 5.99 2.90
CA SER A 52 5.53 6.72 2.28
C SER A 52 5.74 6.33 0.82
N LEU A 53 5.63 5.04 0.48
CA LEU A 53 5.74 4.56 -0.90
C LEU A 53 4.62 5.13 -1.77
N VAL A 54 3.38 5.05 -1.29
CA VAL A 54 2.19 5.50 -2.03
C VAL A 54 2.20 7.01 -2.22
N PHE A 55 2.57 7.75 -1.18
CA PHE A 55 2.75 9.20 -1.24
C PHE A 55 3.87 9.60 -2.21
N ALA A 56 5.04 8.92 -2.13
CA ALA A 56 6.15 9.16 -3.04
C ALA A 56 5.81 8.84 -4.50
N ALA A 57 5.00 7.81 -4.75
CA ALA A 57 4.51 7.50 -6.10
C ALA A 57 3.66 8.64 -6.67
N GLY A 58 2.87 9.31 -5.83
CA GLY A 58 2.15 10.53 -6.20
C GLY A 58 3.07 11.71 -6.53
N LEU A 59 4.12 11.93 -5.72
CA LEU A 59 5.14 12.94 -5.98
C LEU A 59 5.86 12.71 -7.31
N VAL A 60 6.23 11.47 -7.60
CA VAL A 60 6.88 11.09 -8.88
C VAL A 60 5.95 11.34 -10.06
N ALA A 61 4.68 10.95 -9.95
CA ALA A 61 3.69 11.17 -11.00
C ALA A 61 3.46 12.66 -11.30
N ALA A 62 3.70 13.55 -10.32
CA ALA A 62 3.65 15.00 -10.53
C ALA A 62 4.91 15.60 -11.17
N GLY A 63 5.90 14.79 -11.50
CA GLY A 63 7.18 15.28 -12.02
C GLY A 63 8.04 16.00 -11.00
N ALA A 64 7.85 15.71 -9.70
CA ALA A 64 8.63 16.31 -8.61
C ALA A 64 10.09 15.86 -8.70
N GLN A 65 10.91 16.78 -9.01
CA GLN A 65 12.37 16.91 -9.06
C GLN A 65 13.26 15.68 -8.77
N GLY A 66 14.16 15.43 -9.69
CA GLY A 66 15.30 14.51 -9.57
C GLY A 66 15.08 13.13 -10.17
N THR A 67 13.86 12.79 -10.56
CA THR A 67 13.56 11.54 -11.26
C THR A 67 13.38 11.81 -12.74
N HIS A 68 14.44 12.26 -13.42
CA HIS A 68 14.44 12.55 -14.85
C HIS A 68 14.00 11.38 -15.72
N VAL A 69 13.95 10.18 -15.16
CA VAL A 69 13.71 8.94 -15.87
C VAL A 69 12.22 8.59 -16.02
N VAL A 70 11.35 9.07 -15.13
CA VAL A 70 9.92 8.65 -15.12
C VAL A 70 8.99 9.85 -14.96
N ALA A 71 9.51 11.00 -14.55
CA ALA A 71 8.73 12.20 -14.27
C ALA A 71 7.99 12.69 -15.51
N GLY A 72 6.70 12.85 -15.39
CA GLY A 72 5.82 13.38 -16.43
C GLY A 72 5.17 12.35 -17.35
N GLN A 73 5.62 11.09 -17.32
CA GLN A 73 5.01 10.01 -18.13
C GLN A 73 4.05 9.12 -17.33
N VAL A 74 4.05 9.24 -15.99
CA VAL A 74 3.19 8.46 -15.11
C VAL A 74 1.82 9.13 -15.00
N ASN A 75 0.78 8.45 -15.48
CA ASN A 75 -0.58 8.92 -15.30
C ASN A 75 -1.03 8.73 -13.85
N ILE A 76 -1.36 9.83 -13.17
CA ILE A 76 -1.73 9.84 -11.75
C ILE A 76 -2.97 8.97 -11.46
N TRP A 77 -3.96 8.98 -12.36
CA TRP A 77 -5.19 8.21 -12.16
C TRP A 77 -4.94 6.70 -12.25
N VAL A 78 -4.10 6.29 -13.21
CA VAL A 78 -3.68 4.88 -13.36
C VAL A 78 -2.91 4.44 -12.11
N MET A 79 -1.97 5.27 -11.63
CA MET A 79 -1.22 4.99 -10.40
C MET A 79 -2.14 4.89 -9.20
N ALA A 80 -2.99 5.88 -8.96
CA ALA A 80 -3.84 5.98 -7.79
C ALA A 80 -4.88 4.84 -7.70
N ILE A 81 -5.56 4.56 -8.82
CA ILE A 81 -6.53 3.45 -8.88
C ILE A 81 -5.80 2.11 -8.73
N GLY A 82 -4.68 1.94 -9.41
CA GLY A 82 -3.88 0.73 -9.33
C GLY A 82 -3.39 0.44 -7.90
N VAL A 83 -2.88 1.43 -7.18
CA VAL A 83 -2.52 1.30 -5.76
C VAL A 83 -3.70 0.79 -4.94
N GLY A 84 -4.89 1.39 -5.10
CA GLY A 84 -6.10 0.96 -4.41
C GLY A 84 -6.49 -0.49 -4.74
N VAL A 85 -6.46 -0.87 -6.03
CA VAL A 85 -6.80 -2.22 -6.49
C VAL A 85 -5.80 -3.25 -5.97
N PHE A 86 -4.50 -3.00 -6.08
CA PHE A 86 -3.48 -3.97 -5.63
C PHE A 86 -3.43 -4.07 -4.10
N ALA A 87 -3.69 -2.99 -3.37
CA ALA A 87 -3.89 -3.04 -1.93
C ALA A 87 -5.10 -3.90 -1.55
N TRP A 88 -6.23 -3.71 -2.25
CA TRP A 88 -7.43 -4.50 -2.06
C TRP A 88 -7.21 -5.99 -2.35
N LEU A 89 -6.53 -6.33 -3.45
CA LEU A 89 -6.17 -7.71 -3.81
C LEU A 89 -5.23 -8.35 -2.79
N GLY A 90 -4.22 -7.61 -2.31
CA GLY A 90 -3.32 -8.08 -1.26
C GLY A 90 -4.07 -8.51 0.00
N ASP A 91 -5.02 -7.71 0.45
CA ASP A 91 -5.81 -8.04 1.63
C ASP A 91 -6.74 -9.26 1.42
N GLN A 92 -7.19 -9.54 0.20
CA GLN A 92 -7.91 -10.78 -0.06
C GLN A 92 -7.03 -11.99 0.22
N VAL A 93 -5.74 -11.91 -0.12
CA VAL A 93 -4.75 -12.94 0.24
C VAL A 93 -4.62 -13.04 1.76
N GLY A 94 -4.43 -11.91 2.46
CA GLY A 94 -4.35 -11.86 3.92
C GLY A 94 -5.57 -12.49 4.60
N TYR A 95 -6.78 -12.13 4.17
CA TYR A 95 -8.04 -12.71 4.65
C TYR A 95 -8.08 -14.22 4.43
N THR A 96 -7.75 -14.67 3.22
CA THR A 96 -7.78 -16.09 2.84
C THR A 96 -6.78 -16.90 3.65
N LEU A 97 -5.57 -16.39 3.82
CA LEU A 97 -4.54 -17.00 4.68
C LEU A 97 -5.02 -17.09 6.14
N GLY A 98 -5.59 -16.02 6.67
CA GLY A 98 -6.18 -16.02 8.01
C GLY A 98 -7.28 -17.08 8.19
N ARG A 99 -8.19 -17.18 7.21
CA ARG A 99 -9.33 -18.10 7.24
C ARG A 99 -8.92 -19.56 7.10
N HIS A 100 -8.04 -19.88 6.15
CA HIS A 100 -7.70 -21.27 5.82
C HIS A 100 -6.54 -21.83 6.63
N PHE A 101 -5.57 -21.01 7.01
CA PHE A 101 -4.39 -21.43 7.77
C PHE A 101 -4.38 -20.93 9.19
N GLY A 102 -4.69 -19.66 9.41
CA GLY A 102 -4.66 -19.04 10.73
C GLY A 102 -5.68 -19.67 11.67
N ARG A 103 -6.93 -19.78 11.24
CA ARG A 103 -8.01 -20.32 12.07
C ARG A 103 -7.78 -21.78 12.50
N PRO A 104 -7.50 -22.75 11.60
CA PRO A 104 -7.26 -24.13 11.98
C PRO A 104 -6.01 -24.31 12.85
N TYR A 105 -4.97 -23.50 12.64
CA TYR A 105 -3.77 -23.51 13.46
C TYR A 105 -4.08 -23.10 14.90
N LEU A 106 -4.86 -22.02 15.07
CA LEU A 106 -5.22 -21.49 16.37
C LEU A 106 -6.21 -22.40 17.12
N GLU A 107 -7.16 -23.02 16.42
CA GLU A 107 -8.10 -23.98 17.03
C GLU A 107 -7.41 -25.22 17.59
N LYS A 108 -6.27 -25.64 17.02
CA LYS A 108 -5.46 -26.76 17.54
C LYS A 108 -4.65 -26.42 18.80
N ARG A 109 -4.46 -25.15 19.11
CA ARG A 109 -3.71 -24.69 20.28
C ARG A 109 -4.60 -24.60 21.52
N LYS A 110 -4.22 -25.32 22.58
CA LYS A 110 -4.95 -25.34 23.87
C LYS A 110 -4.52 -24.14 24.74
N GLY A 111 -4.91 -22.92 24.36
CA GLY A 111 -4.59 -21.72 25.15
C GLY A 111 -5.86 -20.91 25.44
N ALA A 112 -6.26 -20.81 26.71
CA ALA A 112 -7.46 -20.06 27.11
C ALA A 112 -7.41 -18.60 26.67
N TRP A 113 -6.22 -17.97 26.72
CA TRP A 113 -6.00 -16.62 26.23
C TRP A 113 -6.28 -16.48 24.74
N LEU A 114 -5.82 -17.47 23.94
CA LEU A 114 -5.98 -17.47 22.49
C LEU A 114 -7.45 -17.60 22.08
N HIS A 115 -8.17 -18.51 22.70
CA HIS A 115 -9.62 -18.67 22.49
C HIS A 115 -10.40 -17.41 22.87
N SER A 116 -10.00 -16.76 23.98
CA SER A 116 -10.57 -15.48 24.39
C SER A 116 -10.30 -14.37 23.38
N ALA A 117 -9.08 -14.29 22.82
CA ALA A 117 -8.72 -13.32 21.80
C ALA A 117 -9.54 -13.51 20.50
N ILE A 118 -9.72 -14.75 20.06
CA ILE A 118 -10.57 -15.07 18.90
C ILE A 118 -12.01 -14.66 19.16
N ALA A 119 -12.59 -15.03 20.31
CA ALA A 119 -13.96 -14.68 20.66
C ALA A 119 -14.17 -13.16 20.75
N LYS A 120 -13.21 -12.42 21.29
CA LYS A 120 -13.24 -10.94 21.31
C LYS A 120 -13.21 -10.37 19.90
N SER A 121 -12.37 -10.92 19.00
CA SER A 121 -12.30 -10.50 17.59
C SER A 121 -13.61 -10.79 16.87
N GLU A 122 -14.20 -11.96 17.07
CA GLU A 122 -15.51 -12.32 16.49
C GLU A 122 -16.60 -11.34 16.95
N LYS A 123 -16.65 -11.04 18.26
CA LYS A 123 -17.58 -10.07 18.82
C LYS A 123 -17.34 -8.66 18.27
N PHE A 124 -16.09 -8.24 18.10
CA PHE A 124 -15.74 -6.95 17.51
C PHE A 124 -16.26 -6.84 16.07
N TYR A 125 -16.02 -7.86 15.22
CA TYR A 125 -16.50 -7.83 13.84
C TYR A 125 -18.01 -8.02 13.70
N THR A 126 -18.69 -8.64 14.68
CA THR A 126 -20.16 -8.67 14.71
C THR A 126 -20.76 -7.32 15.04
N SER A 127 -20.09 -6.54 15.92
CA SER A 127 -20.59 -5.23 16.38
C SER A 127 -20.23 -4.10 15.40
N TRP A 128 -18.96 -3.99 15.01
CA TRP A 128 -18.45 -2.91 14.15
C TRP A 128 -18.41 -3.28 12.66
N GLY A 129 -18.34 -4.60 12.38
CA GLY A 129 -18.51 -5.20 11.07
C GLY A 129 -17.76 -4.52 9.96
N TRP A 130 -18.50 -3.98 9.04
CA TRP A 130 -18.01 -3.34 7.82
C TRP A 130 -17.11 -2.13 8.11
N TRP A 131 -17.52 -1.27 9.05
CA TRP A 131 -16.77 -0.06 9.40
C TRP A 131 -15.43 -0.35 10.07
N ALA A 132 -15.32 -1.44 10.83
CA ALA A 132 -14.06 -1.85 11.44
C ALA A 132 -12.96 -2.07 10.38
N VAL A 133 -13.30 -2.69 9.26
CA VAL A 133 -12.36 -2.95 8.16
C VAL A 133 -11.99 -1.64 7.46
N VAL A 134 -12.96 -0.77 7.18
CA VAL A 134 -12.70 0.52 6.52
C VAL A 134 -11.78 1.41 7.37
N ILE A 135 -12.12 1.59 8.65
CA ILE A 135 -11.38 2.50 9.54
C ILE A 135 -9.97 1.97 9.83
N SER A 136 -9.82 0.65 9.99
CA SER A 136 -8.51 0.05 10.22
C SER A 136 -7.49 0.36 9.13
N ARG A 137 -7.92 0.69 7.94
CA ARG A 137 -7.07 1.03 6.80
C ARG A 137 -6.24 2.29 7.04
N PHE A 138 -6.78 3.21 7.81
CA PHE A 138 -6.11 4.47 8.15
C PHE A 138 -5.17 4.33 9.36
N MET A 139 -5.11 3.14 9.97
CA MET A 139 -4.21 2.83 11.08
C MET A 139 -3.06 1.94 10.58
N PRO A 140 -1.79 2.42 10.59
CA PRO A 140 -0.66 1.73 9.95
C PRO A 140 -0.48 0.26 10.37
N TRP A 141 -0.62 -0.04 11.66
CA TRP A 141 -0.50 -1.41 12.17
C TRP A 141 -1.75 -2.24 11.93
N ALA A 142 -2.94 -1.64 12.11
CA ALA A 142 -4.19 -2.36 12.01
C ALA A 142 -4.43 -2.89 10.58
N ARG A 143 -4.15 -2.10 9.56
CA ARG A 143 -4.39 -2.48 8.15
C ARG A 143 -3.67 -3.75 7.72
N VAL A 144 -2.49 -4.05 8.29
CA VAL A 144 -1.73 -5.26 7.94
C VAL A 144 -2.35 -6.51 8.58
N PHE A 145 -2.83 -6.38 9.82
CA PHE A 145 -3.33 -7.53 10.57
C PHE A 145 -4.84 -7.75 10.43
N VAL A 146 -5.61 -6.70 10.21
CA VAL A 146 -7.08 -6.76 10.15
C VAL A 146 -7.59 -7.74 9.10
N PRO A 147 -7.05 -7.84 7.87
CA PRO A 147 -7.50 -8.83 6.89
C PRO A 147 -7.38 -10.27 7.42
N ALA A 148 -6.23 -10.61 7.99
CA ALA A 148 -6.02 -11.95 8.55
C ALA A 148 -6.91 -12.21 9.78
N ILE A 149 -7.06 -11.24 10.68
CA ILE A 149 -7.92 -11.38 11.85
C ILE A 149 -9.39 -11.52 11.43
N ALA A 150 -9.85 -10.78 10.42
CA ALA A 150 -11.18 -10.92 9.84
C ALA A 150 -11.41 -12.34 9.26
N GLY A 151 -10.38 -12.89 8.61
CA GLY A 151 -10.39 -14.27 8.13
C GLY A 151 -10.45 -15.30 9.26
N ILE A 152 -9.61 -15.16 10.28
CA ILE A 152 -9.58 -16.01 11.48
C ILE A 152 -10.94 -15.97 12.21
N SER A 153 -11.54 -14.79 12.34
CA SER A 153 -12.83 -14.56 12.99
C SER A 153 -14.04 -14.97 12.15
N LYS A 154 -13.82 -15.60 10.99
CA LYS A 154 -14.87 -16.05 10.07
C LYS A 154 -15.86 -14.93 9.67
N MET A 155 -15.38 -13.68 9.59
CA MET A 155 -16.21 -12.58 9.08
C MET A 155 -16.80 -12.95 7.73
N ASN A 156 -18.03 -12.54 7.45
CA ASN A 156 -18.65 -12.78 6.15
C ASN A 156 -17.80 -12.19 5.03
N TYR A 157 -17.46 -13.00 4.03
CA TYR A 157 -16.55 -12.60 2.94
C TYR A 157 -17.06 -11.40 2.15
N TYR A 158 -18.34 -11.34 1.81
CA TYR A 158 -18.89 -10.22 1.04
C TYR A 158 -18.86 -8.90 1.81
N LYS A 159 -19.06 -8.96 3.14
CA LYS A 159 -18.92 -7.78 4.01
C LYS A 159 -17.45 -7.34 4.07
N PHE A 160 -16.51 -8.27 4.20
CA PHE A 160 -15.08 -7.97 4.17
C PHE A 160 -14.67 -7.41 2.81
N PHE A 161 -15.03 -8.09 1.72
CA PHE A 161 -14.71 -7.73 0.35
C PHE A 161 -15.12 -6.29 0.01
N SER A 162 -16.37 -5.92 0.29
CA SER A 162 -16.88 -4.57 0.01
C SER A 162 -16.27 -3.51 0.92
N ALA A 163 -16.14 -3.78 2.23
CA ALA A 163 -15.51 -2.86 3.16
C ALA A 163 -14.05 -2.60 2.81
N ASN A 164 -13.33 -3.67 2.49
CA ASN A 164 -11.94 -3.60 2.08
C ASN A 164 -11.77 -2.85 0.75
N ALA A 165 -12.68 -3.06 -0.23
CA ALA A 165 -12.65 -2.33 -1.50
C ALA A 165 -12.77 -0.81 -1.26
N VAL A 166 -13.74 -0.38 -0.47
CA VAL A 166 -13.93 1.04 -0.15
C VAL A 166 -12.72 1.59 0.61
N GLY A 167 -12.26 0.89 1.64
CA GLY A 167 -11.12 1.33 2.44
C GLY A 167 -9.81 1.40 1.63
N ALA A 168 -9.54 0.39 0.81
CA ALA A 168 -8.33 0.32 -0.01
C ALA A 168 -8.29 1.38 -1.10
N LEU A 169 -9.41 1.58 -1.80
CA LEU A 169 -9.51 2.62 -2.81
C LEU A 169 -9.42 4.00 -2.18
N ALA A 170 -10.15 4.27 -1.09
CA ALA A 170 -10.09 5.56 -0.41
C ALA A 170 -8.67 5.88 0.09
N TRP A 171 -8.02 4.92 0.75
CA TRP A 171 -6.65 5.09 1.25
C TRP A 171 -5.64 5.22 0.11
N GLY A 172 -5.62 4.28 -0.83
CA GLY A 172 -4.62 4.23 -1.90
C GLY A 172 -4.75 5.42 -2.85
N THR A 173 -5.95 5.70 -3.34
CA THR A 173 -6.22 6.84 -4.22
C THR A 173 -6.00 8.15 -3.48
N GLY A 174 -6.52 8.29 -2.25
CA GLY A 174 -6.40 9.50 -1.45
C GLY A 174 -4.94 9.86 -1.16
N LEU A 175 -4.13 8.90 -0.74
CA LEU A 175 -2.74 9.14 -0.39
C LEU A 175 -1.85 9.39 -1.62
N THR A 176 -2.11 8.69 -2.74
CA THR A 176 -1.42 8.93 -4.00
C THR A 176 -1.72 10.33 -4.54
N LEU A 177 -2.99 10.75 -4.52
CA LEU A 177 -3.39 12.09 -4.93
C LEU A 177 -2.84 13.15 -3.98
N ALA A 178 -2.81 12.90 -2.68
CA ALA A 178 -2.18 13.81 -1.71
C ALA A 178 -0.71 14.05 -2.05
N GLY A 179 0.05 12.99 -2.40
CA GLY A 179 1.43 13.12 -2.86
C GLY A 179 1.55 13.94 -4.16
N TYR A 180 0.66 13.68 -5.12
CA TYR A 180 0.62 14.43 -6.38
C TYR A 180 0.37 15.93 -6.17
N PHE A 181 -0.66 16.29 -5.41
CA PHE A 181 -0.97 17.68 -5.12
C PHE A 181 0.06 18.36 -4.22
N ALA A 182 0.69 17.59 -3.32
CA ALA A 182 1.81 18.11 -2.51
C ALA A 182 2.98 18.60 -3.37
N ALA A 183 3.25 17.96 -4.51
CA ALA A 183 4.29 18.40 -5.43
C ALA A 183 3.88 19.59 -6.29
N THR A 184 2.58 19.71 -6.62
CA THR A 184 2.07 20.75 -7.54
C THR A 184 1.79 22.09 -6.82
N ILE A 185 1.55 22.07 -5.51
CA ILE A 185 1.27 23.29 -4.73
C ILE A 185 2.53 23.70 -3.96
N PRO A 186 3.16 24.86 -4.28
CA PRO A 186 4.43 25.28 -3.68
C PRO A 186 4.41 25.36 -2.14
N ALA A 187 3.31 25.84 -1.56
CA ALA A 187 3.15 25.95 -0.11
C ALA A 187 3.05 24.56 0.58
N VAL A 188 2.48 23.58 -0.10
CA VAL A 188 2.34 22.21 0.41
C VAL A 188 3.65 21.44 0.23
N LYS A 189 4.42 21.78 -0.81
CA LYS A 189 5.71 21.16 -1.11
C LYS A 189 6.71 21.31 0.03
N SER A 190 6.86 22.52 0.58
CA SER A 190 7.76 22.77 1.72
C SER A 190 7.27 22.11 3.02
N ALA A 191 5.96 22.11 3.26
CA ALA A 191 5.36 21.42 4.40
C ALA A 191 5.51 19.89 4.30
N SER A 192 5.37 19.33 3.10
CA SER A 192 5.49 17.88 2.87
C SER A 192 6.90 17.35 3.17
N TYR A 193 7.94 18.11 2.83
CA TYR A 193 9.31 17.73 3.20
C TYR A 193 9.53 17.74 4.71
N GLY A 194 8.94 18.73 5.43
CA GLY A 194 8.99 18.78 6.89
C GLY A 194 8.28 17.59 7.54
N ILE A 195 7.11 17.23 7.05
CA ILE A 195 6.34 16.08 7.53
C ILE A 195 7.07 14.76 7.24
N ALA A 196 7.60 14.59 6.02
CA ALA A 196 8.36 13.39 5.67
C ALA A 196 9.63 13.25 6.53
N ALA A 197 10.39 14.33 6.71
CA ALA A 197 11.56 14.35 7.59
C ALA A 197 11.19 14.02 9.05
N PHE A 198 10.08 14.57 9.57
CA PHE A 198 9.58 14.25 10.90
C PHE A 198 9.27 12.76 11.07
N PHE A 199 8.55 12.14 10.11
CA PHE A 199 8.23 10.72 10.19
C PHE A 199 9.46 9.82 10.05
N ILE A 200 10.42 10.20 9.19
CA ILE A 200 11.69 9.47 9.07
C ILE A 200 12.48 9.55 10.38
N LEU A 201 12.64 10.73 10.95
CA LEU A 201 13.34 10.92 12.22
C LEU A 201 12.63 10.19 13.38
N ALA A 202 11.31 10.30 13.46
CA ALA A 202 10.52 9.58 14.46
C ALA A 202 10.68 8.06 14.34
N SER A 203 10.74 7.52 13.11
CA SER A 203 10.94 6.11 12.85
C SER A 203 12.36 5.65 13.24
N ILE A 204 13.37 6.47 12.95
CA ILE A 204 14.76 6.19 13.35
C ILE A 204 14.88 6.20 14.89
N ILE A 205 14.31 7.21 15.55
CA ILE A 205 14.33 7.33 17.02
C ILE A 205 13.58 6.16 17.67
N ALA A 206 12.41 5.78 17.13
CA ALA A 206 11.66 4.63 17.62
C ALA A 206 12.44 3.33 17.43
N GLY A 207 13.11 3.15 16.29
CA GLY A 207 13.96 2.00 16.03
C GLY A 207 15.17 1.94 16.95
N LEU A 208 15.83 3.06 17.22
CA LEU A 208 16.98 3.12 18.15
C LEU A 208 16.61 2.89 19.62
N ARG A 209 15.36 3.21 20.01
CA ARG A 209 14.89 2.97 21.38
C ARG A 209 14.37 1.55 21.61
N SER A 210 14.15 0.78 20.55
CA SER A 210 13.71 -0.62 20.64
C SER A 210 14.86 -1.63 20.76
N TRP A 211 16.08 -1.15 20.68
CA TRP A 211 17.33 -1.90 20.96
C TRP A 211 17.88 -1.50 22.35
#